data_a843ad1f37e589ebe253f03b27208aaf
#
_entry.id   a843ad1f37e589ebe253f03b27208aaf
#
_cell.length_a   1.000
_cell.length_b   1.000
_cell.length_c   1.000
_cell.angle_alpha   90.00
_cell.angle_beta   90.00
_cell.angle_gamma   90.00
#
_symmetry.space_group_name_H-M   'P 1'
#
loop_
_entity.id
_entity.type
_entity.pdbx_description
1 polymer ?
#
loop_
_entity_poly.entity_id
_entity_poly.type
_entity_poly.pdbx_seq_one_letter_code
_entity_poly.pdbx_strand_id
1 'polypeptide(L)'
;SVTIEVSKRIGENIIGTIDQVKAVVSESSINFPSSVKILYSQDQSKGIKTMLNSLQNNVIAAIILVLIIILGALGVRSGLLVGLSIPGSFLSGLLALSIMGFTINIVVLFALILSVGLLVDGAIVVVEYADRKLKEGLTVVEAYGEASKKMALPIISSTATTLAAFLPLIFWPGLAGEFMKYLPITLICVLTSSLFMALLFVPVLGTCLLYTSDAADEGLGVDLGGRR
;
A
#
# COMPACT_ATOMS: atom_id res chain seq x y z
N SER A 1 38.34 -5.61 25.61
CA SER A 1 37.50 -5.24 24.43
C SER A 1 37.04 -3.81 24.55
N VAL A 2 37.09 -3.06 23.46
CA VAL A 2 36.54 -1.69 23.38
C VAL A 2 35.24 -1.79 22.58
N THR A 3 34.19 -1.17 23.07
CA THR A 3 32.91 -1.08 22.39
C THR A 3 32.65 0.35 21.98
N ILE A 4 32.33 0.58 20.73
CA ILE A 4 31.92 1.88 20.20
C ILE A 4 30.43 1.75 19.83
N GLU A 5 29.62 2.59 20.45
CA GLU A 5 28.20 2.66 20.15
C GLU A 5 27.95 3.82 19.17
N VAL A 6 27.26 3.52 18.07
CA VAL A 6 26.84 4.52 17.08
C VAL A 6 25.33 4.55 17.02
N SER A 7 24.74 5.68 17.39
CA SER A 7 23.31 5.92 17.28
C SER A 7 22.99 6.91 16.17
N LYS A 8 21.93 6.66 15.40
CA LYS A 8 21.47 7.59 14.37
C LYS A 8 20.72 8.77 14.97
N ARG A 9 20.74 9.92 14.31
CA ARG A 9 19.86 11.05 14.61
C ARG A 9 18.41 10.74 14.27
N ILE A 10 17.48 11.41 14.94
CA ILE A 10 16.06 11.31 14.62
C ILE A 10 15.86 11.81 13.18
N GLY A 11 15.15 11.02 12.37
CA GLY A 11 14.90 11.35 10.95
C GLY A 11 15.90 10.76 9.95
N GLU A 12 17.08 10.30 10.38
CA GLU A 12 18.08 9.70 9.49
C GLU A 12 17.73 8.26 9.08
N ASN A 13 18.19 7.85 7.89
CA ASN A 13 17.99 6.49 7.40
C ASN A 13 18.98 5.54 8.05
N ILE A 14 18.47 4.57 8.82
CA ILE A 14 19.31 3.62 9.57
C ILE A 14 20.17 2.74 8.64
N ILE A 15 19.65 2.34 7.48
CA ILE A 15 20.40 1.50 6.52
C ILE A 15 21.58 2.30 5.99
N GLY A 16 21.33 3.53 5.53
CA GLY A 16 22.39 4.41 5.01
C GLY A 16 23.42 4.76 6.09
N THR A 17 22.99 5.01 7.33
CA THR A 17 23.90 5.28 8.46
C THR A 17 24.80 4.07 8.75
N ILE A 18 24.25 2.86 8.77
CA ILE A 18 25.04 1.63 9.02
C ILE A 18 26.01 1.36 7.87
N ASP A 19 25.60 1.58 6.63
CA ASP A 19 26.48 1.39 5.47
C ASP A 19 27.65 2.41 5.50
N GLN A 20 27.41 3.67 5.89
CA GLN A 20 28.46 4.67 6.11
C GLN A 20 29.41 4.28 7.25
N VAL A 21 28.88 3.82 8.39
CA VAL A 21 29.69 3.34 9.51
C VAL A 21 30.59 2.18 9.09
N LYS A 22 30.05 1.22 8.35
CA LYS A 22 30.83 0.08 7.84
C LYS A 22 31.93 0.54 6.86
N ALA A 23 31.67 1.51 6.02
CA ALA A 23 32.65 2.08 5.11
C ALA A 23 33.82 2.76 5.88
N VAL A 24 33.49 3.62 6.86
CA VAL A 24 34.51 4.29 7.70
C VAL A 24 35.33 3.29 8.50
N VAL A 25 34.67 2.27 9.08
CA VAL A 25 35.40 1.21 9.82
C VAL A 25 36.28 0.39 8.91
N SER A 26 35.83 0.06 7.70
CA SER A 26 36.64 -0.66 6.70
C SER A 26 37.90 0.14 6.30
N GLU A 27 37.76 1.45 6.05
CA GLU A 27 38.88 2.32 5.73
C GLU A 27 39.85 2.44 6.91
N SER A 28 39.34 2.64 8.12
CA SER A 28 40.16 2.75 9.33
C SER A 28 40.87 1.44 9.68
N SER A 29 40.24 0.29 9.36
CA SER A 29 40.79 -1.04 9.68
C SER A 29 42.11 -1.36 9.01
N ILE A 30 42.46 -0.67 7.92
CA ILE A 30 43.74 -0.80 7.22
C ILE A 30 44.91 -0.46 8.15
N ASN A 31 44.69 0.44 9.09
CA ASN A 31 45.69 0.91 10.04
C ASN A 31 45.75 0.09 11.34
N PHE A 32 44.89 -0.93 11.50
CA PHE A 32 44.85 -1.72 12.72
C PHE A 32 45.80 -2.93 12.66
N PRO A 33 46.41 -3.32 13.79
CA PRO A 33 47.19 -4.56 13.85
C PRO A 33 46.32 -5.77 13.51
N SER A 34 46.90 -6.81 12.92
CA SER A 34 46.23 -8.04 12.52
C SER A 34 45.55 -8.82 13.69
N SER A 35 45.93 -8.48 14.92
CA SER A 35 45.34 -9.05 16.16
C SER A 35 43.98 -8.44 16.51
N VAL A 36 43.60 -7.30 15.90
CA VAL A 36 42.34 -6.62 16.17
C VAL A 36 41.23 -7.26 15.32
N LYS A 37 40.20 -7.80 15.99
CA LYS A 37 38.99 -8.32 15.33
C LYS A 37 37.86 -7.34 15.56
N ILE A 38 37.28 -6.86 14.47
CA ILE A 38 36.10 -5.98 14.49
C ILE A 38 34.85 -6.83 14.41
N LEU A 39 33.95 -6.69 15.39
CA LEU A 39 32.68 -7.37 15.45
C LEU A 39 31.56 -6.34 15.42
N TYR A 40 30.63 -6.50 14.49
CA TYR A 40 29.40 -5.70 14.44
C TYR A 40 28.31 -6.42 15.24
N SER A 41 27.86 -5.79 16.31
CA SER A 41 26.72 -6.25 17.11
C SER A 41 25.52 -5.34 16.91
N GLN A 42 24.31 -5.87 17.09
CA GLN A 42 23.04 -5.14 16.99
C GLN A 42 22.83 -4.39 15.64
N ASP A 43 23.31 -4.96 14.54
CA ASP A 43 23.06 -4.45 13.19
C ASP A 43 21.58 -4.59 12.83
N GLN A 44 20.79 -3.52 13.04
CA GLN A 44 19.37 -3.51 12.74
C GLN A 44 19.07 -3.42 11.24
N SER A 45 20.06 -3.09 10.39
CA SER A 45 19.84 -2.97 8.94
C SER A 45 19.38 -4.28 8.30
N LYS A 46 19.87 -5.41 8.80
CA LYS A 46 19.48 -6.76 8.32
C LYS A 46 18.01 -7.03 8.59
N GLY A 47 17.56 -6.76 9.82
CA GLY A 47 16.16 -6.92 10.20
C GLY A 47 15.22 -6.06 9.38
N ILE A 48 15.58 -4.78 9.19
CA ILE A 48 14.79 -3.85 8.38
C ILE A 48 14.78 -4.25 6.91
N LYS A 49 15.91 -4.64 6.31
CA LYS A 49 15.95 -5.15 4.93
C LYS A 49 15.06 -6.39 4.76
N THR A 50 15.08 -7.32 5.71
CA THR A 50 14.20 -8.50 5.69
C THR A 50 12.74 -8.11 5.77
N MET A 51 12.36 -7.16 6.63
CA MET A 51 10.99 -6.66 6.73
C MET A 51 10.53 -5.93 5.47
N LEU A 52 11.40 -5.12 4.84
CA LEU A 52 11.11 -4.46 3.57
C LEU A 52 10.88 -5.48 2.44
N ASN A 53 11.72 -6.50 2.36
CA ASN A 53 11.53 -7.58 1.39
C ASN A 53 10.23 -8.36 1.66
N SER A 54 9.91 -8.64 2.92
CA SER A 54 8.65 -9.28 3.30
C SER A 54 7.45 -8.41 2.94
N LEU A 55 7.53 -7.10 3.17
CA LEU A 55 6.50 -6.14 2.77
C LEU A 55 6.28 -6.16 1.26
N GLN A 56 7.37 -6.06 0.48
CA GLN A 56 7.30 -6.13 -0.98
C GLN A 56 6.67 -7.43 -1.45
N ASN A 57 7.10 -8.56 -0.92
CA ASN A 57 6.56 -9.87 -1.27
C ASN A 57 5.06 -9.99 -0.92
N ASN A 58 4.66 -9.49 0.26
CA ASN A 58 3.26 -9.50 0.68
C ASN A 58 2.38 -8.62 -0.21
N VAL A 59 2.86 -7.43 -0.60
CA VAL A 59 2.15 -6.55 -1.55
C VAL A 59 1.98 -7.24 -2.89
N ILE A 60 3.05 -7.82 -3.44
CA ILE A 60 2.99 -8.55 -4.72
C ILE A 60 2.06 -9.76 -4.63
N ALA A 61 2.17 -10.55 -3.57
CA ALA A 61 1.31 -11.71 -3.35
C ALA A 61 -0.17 -11.31 -3.23
N ALA A 62 -0.48 -10.23 -2.50
CA ALA A 62 -1.83 -9.70 -2.39
C ALA A 62 -2.38 -9.25 -3.75
N ILE A 63 -1.59 -8.53 -4.55
CA ILE A 63 -2.00 -8.10 -5.90
C ILE A 63 -2.31 -9.32 -6.77
N ILE A 64 -1.43 -10.32 -6.79
CA ILE A 64 -1.62 -11.54 -7.60
C ILE A 64 -2.87 -12.30 -7.14
N LEU A 65 -3.04 -12.51 -5.84
CA LEU A 65 -4.18 -13.23 -5.29
C LEU A 65 -5.50 -12.54 -5.63
N VAL A 66 -5.56 -11.23 -5.44
CA VAL A 66 -6.73 -10.42 -5.75
C VAL A 66 -7.03 -10.44 -7.25
N LEU A 67 -5.99 -10.29 -8.09
CA LEU A 67 -6.16 -10.38 -9.54
C LEU A 67 -6.75 -11.73 -9.96
N ILE A 68 -6.26 -12.85 -9.42
CA ILE A 68 -6.79 -14.19 -9.72
C ILE A 68 -8.28 -14.28 -9.35
N ILE A 69 -8.66 -13.82 -8.15
CA ILE A 69 -10.04 -13.89 -7.69
C ILE A 69 -10.95 -13.00 -8.55
N ILE A 70 -10.54 -11.76 -8.81
CA ILE A 70 -11.37 -10.80 -9.55
C ILE A 70 -11.42 -11.13 -11.04
N LEU A 71 -10.33 -11.62 -11.62
CA LEU A 71 -10.33 -12.12 -12.99
C LEU A 71 -11.34 -13.26 -13.17
N GLY A 72 -11.43 -14.16 -12.18
CA GLY A 72 -12.40 -15.25 -12.19
C GLY A 72 -13.85 -14.80 -11.99
N ALA A 73 -14.09 -13.75 -11.19
CA ALA A 73 -15.42 -13.28 -10.83
C ALA A 73 -15.97 -12.20 -11.77
N LEU A 74 -15.15 -11.20 -12.13
CA LEU A 74 -15.57 -9.96 -12.80
C LEU A 74 -14.87 -9.72 -14.15
N GLY A 75 -13.88 -10.54 -14.50
CA GLY A 75 -13.14 -10.43 -15.76
C GLY A 75 -11.92 -9.50 -15.69
N VAL A 76 -11.21 -9.41 -16.83
CA VAL A 76 -9.87 -8.76 -16.92
C VAL A 76 -9.93 -7.25 -16.65
N ARG A 77 -10.94 -6.57 -17.20
CA ARG A 77 -11.07 -5.09 -17.09
C ARG A 77 -11.21 -4.66 -15.62
N SER A 78 -12.12 -5.29 -14.89
CA SER A 78 -12.36 -5.03 -13.46
C SER A 78 -11.17 -5.46 -12.59
N GLY A 79 -10.51 -6.57 -12.93
CA GLY A 79 -9.31 -7.04 -12.24
C GLY A 79 -8.15 -6.05 -12.30
N LEU A 80 -7.90 -5.46 -13.45
CA LEU A 80 -6.84 -4.46 -13.62
C LEU A 80 -7.09 -3.19 -12.78
N LEU A 81 -8.33 -2.72 -12.71
CA LEU A 81 -8.69 -1.54 -11.89
C LEU A 81 -8.39 -1.76 -10.43
N VAL A 82 -8.83 -2.90 -9.88
CA VAL A 82 -8.58 -3.24 -8.47
C VAL A 82 -7.08 -3.51 -8.24
N GLY A 83 -6.42 -4.24 -9.14
CA GLY A 83 -4.99 -4.50 -9.04
C GLY A 83 -4.13 -3.23 -9.01
N LEU A 84 -4.53 -2.20 -9.76
CA LEU A 84 -3.85 -0.90 -9.76
C LEU A 84 -4.15 -0.06 -8.51
N SER A 85 -5.33 -0.25 -7.91
CA SER A 85 -5.72 0.49 -6.70
C SER A 85 -4.88 0.13 -5.47
N ILE A 86 -4.36 -1.10 -5.38
CA ILE A 86 -3.54 -1.56 -4.24
C ILE A 86 -2.23 -0.79 -4.13
N PRO A 87 -1.33 -0.78 -5.15
CA PRO A 87 -0.10 -0.01 -5.07
C PRO A 87 -0.37 1.49 -4.96
N GLY A 88 -1.42 2.00 -5.62
CA GLY A 88 -1.83 3.39 -5.50
C GLY A 88 -2.20 3.79 -4.08
N SER A 89 -3.02 3.00 -3.39
CA SER A 89 -3.40 3.21 -2.00
C SER A 89 -2.20 3.16 -1.07
N PHE A 90 -1.32 2.18 -1.30
CA PHE A 90 -0.13 1.97 -0.50
C PHE A 90 0.86 3.14 -0.63
N LEU A 91 1.16 3.55 -1.85
CA LEU A 91 2.08 4.67 -2.11
C LEU A 91 1.52 6.01 -1.60
N SER A 92 0.22 6.25 -1.75
CA SER A 92 -0.42 7.46 -1.21
C SER A 92 -0.45 7.47 0.32
N GLY A 93 -0.60 6.31 0.97
CA GLY A 93 -0.46 6.17 2.42
C GLY A 93 0.96 6.44 2.91
N LEU A 94 1.97 5.93 2.20
CA LEU A 94 3.38 6.24 2.49
C LEU A 94 3.69 7.73 2.32
N LEU A 95 3.14 8.35 1.28
CA LEU A 95 3.27 9.79 1.04
C LEU A 95 2.65 10.59 2.20
N ALA A 96 1.47 10.22 2.67
CA ALA A 96 0.81 10.85 3.80
C ALA A 96 1.67 10.75 5.08
N LEU A 97 2.24 9.58 5.37
CA LEU A 97 3.17 9.39 6.50
C LEU A 97 4.42 10.27 6.36
N SER A 98 4.98 10.37 5.15
CA SER A 98 6.15 11.20 4.86
C SER A 98 5.87 12.69 5.09
N ILE A 99 4.71 13.19 4.63
CA ILE A 99 4.28 14.58 4.84
C ILE A 99 4.11 14.89 6.34
N MET A 100 3.61 13.93 7.12
CA MET A 100 3.48 14.05 8.57
C MET A 100 4.82 13.96 9.31
N GLY A 101 5.94 13.72 8.61
CA GLY A 101 7.28 13.62 9.19
C GLY A 101 7.54 12.29 9.90
N PHE A 102 6.72 11.27 9.68
CA PHE A 102 6.95 9.95 10.26
C PHE A 102 8.08 9.22 9.55
N THR A 103 9.05 8.75 10.33
CA THR A 103 10.13 7.90 9.80
C THR A 103 9.71 6.44 9.81
N ILE A 104 10.16 5.70 8.80
CA ILE A 104 9.93 4.25 8.72
C ILE A 104 10.72 3.58 9.85
N ASN A 105 9.99 2.96 10.76
CA ASN A 105 10.51 2.13 11.84
C ASN A 105 9.87 0.74 11.81
N ILE A 106 10.30 -0.17 12.69
CA ILE A 106 9.81 -1.55 12.74
C ILE A 106 8.28 -1.60 12.93
N VAL A 107 7.71 -0.72 13.76
CA VAL A 107 6.27 -0.70 14.03
C VAL A 107 5.49 -0.19 12.82
N VAL A 108 6.00 0.85 12.13
CA VAL A 108 5.42 1.33 10.87
C VAL A 108 5.46 0.24 9.80
N LEU A 109 6.60 -0.47 9.65
CA LEU A 109 6.71 -1.58 8.69
C LEU A 109 5.72 -2.71 9.00
N PHE A 110 5.57 -3.05 10.27
CA PHE A 110 4.59 -4.05 10.70
C PHE A 110 3.16 -3.61 10.39
N ALA A 111 2.81 -2.34 10.68
CA ALA A 111 1.50 -1.78 10.34
C ALA A 111 1.24 -1.75 8.83
N LEU A 112 2.27 -1.47 8.02
CA LEU A 112 2.17 -1.52 6.56
C LEU A 112 1.91 -2.94 6.05
N ILE A 113 2.60 -3.96 6.60
CA ILE A 113 2.35 -5.37 6.26
C ILE A 113 0.91 -5.76 6.60
N LEU A 114 0.44 -5.36 7.79
CA LEU A 114 -0.93 -5.62 8.22
C LEU A 114 -1.96 -4.93 7.33
N SER A 115 -1.68 -3.70 6.90
CA SER A 115 -2.60 -2.91 6.08
C SER A 115 -2.83 -3.50 4.69
N VAL A 116 -1.86 -4.24 4.13
CA VAL A 116 -1.99 -4.82 2.78
C VAL A 116 -3.25 -5.65 2.62
N GLY A 117 -3.58 -6.46 3.64
CA GLY A 117 -4.82 -7.26 3.63
C GLY A 117 -6.11 -6.44 3.78
N LEU A 118 -6.02 -5.22 4.30
CA LEU A 118 -7.18 -4.34 4.55
C LEU A 118 -7.43 -3.33 3.43
N LEU A 119 -6.45 -3.14 2.52
CA LEU A 119 -6.50 -2.12 1.47
C LEU A 119 -7.46 -2.44 0.33
N VAL A 120 -7.76 -3.71 0.12
CA VAL A 120 -8.37 -4.20 -1.11
C VAL A 120 -9.88 -4.08 -1.09
N ASP A 121 -10.51 -4.20 0.07
CA ASP A 121 -11.95 -4.38 0.24
C ASP A 121 -12.78 -3.24 -0.38
N GLY A 122 -12.38 -1.99 -0.17
CA GLY A 122 -13.12 -0.85 -0.71
C GLY A 122 -13.18 -0.79 -2.23
N ALA A 123 -12.07 -1.07 -2.88
CA ALA A 123 -11.98 -1.05 -4.35
C ALA A 123 -12.77 -2.20 -4.97
N ILE A 124 -12.73 -3.40 -4.38
CA ILE A 124 -13.52 -4.56 -4.83
C ILE A 124 -15.00 -4.24 -4.82
N VAL A 125 -15.51 -3.72 -3.70
CA VAL A 125 -16.95 -3.42 -3.53
C VAL A 125 -17.45 -2.41 -4.56
N VAL A 126 -16.66 -1.36 -4.84
CA VAL A 126 -17.02 -0.36 -5.84
C VAL A 126 -17.06 -0.96 -7.25
N VAL A 127 -16.03 -1.73 -7.62
CA VAL A 127 -15.94 -2.33 -8.96
C VAL A 127 -17.02 -3.40 -9.16
N GLU A 128 -17.28 -4.24 -8.15
CA GLU A 128 -18.33 -5.25 -8.20
C GLU A 128 -19.72 -4.63 -8.38
N TYR A 129 -20.00 -3.54 -7.62
CA TYR A 129 -21.26 -2.84 -7.77
C TYR A 129 -21.41 -2.21 -9.16
N ALA A 130 -20.34 -1.58 -9.68
CA ALA A 130 -20.32 -1.00 -11.01
C ALA A 130 -20.54 -2.08 -12.10
N ASP A 131 -19.85 -3.21 -12.01
CA ASP A 131 -19.98 -4.33 -12.95
C ASP A 131 -21.42 -4.89 -12.97
N ARG A 132 -22.05 -5.01 -11.81
CA ARG A 132 -23.46 -5.41 -11.71
C ARG A 132 -24.36 -4.40 -12.42
N LYS A 133 -24.12 -3.10 -12.26
CA LYS A 133 -24.90 -2.04 -12.90
C LYS A 133 -24.70 -1.98 -14.42
N LEU A 134 -23.50 -2.26 -14.88
CA LEU A 134 -23.23 -2.44 -16.32
C LEU A 134 -24.03 -3.60 -16.92
N LYS A 135 -24.13 -4.71 -16.21
CA LYS A 135 -24.95 -5.87 -16.63
C LYS A 135 -26.46 -5.57 -16.61
N GLU A 136 -26.90 -4.61 -15.80
CA GLU A 136 -28.28 -4.09 -15.78
C GLU A 136 -28.57 -3.12 -16.95
N GLY A 137 -27.56 -2.73 -17.75
CA GLY A 137 -27.69 -1.90 -18.94
C GLY A 137 -27.38 -0.42 -18.73
N LEU A 138 -26.82 -0.02 -17.58
CA LEU A 138 -26.37 1.35 -17.37
C LEU A 138 -25.10 1.64 -18.19
N THR A 139 -24.91 2.89 -18.59
CA THR A 139 -23.65 3.33 -19.18
C THR A 139 -22.51 3.26 -18.17
N VAL A 140 -21.27 3.18 -18.66
CA VAL A 140 -20.07 3.09 -17.80
C VAL A 140 -20.01 4.26 -16.81
N VAL A 141 -20.28 5.48 -17.26
CA VAL A 141 -20.26 6.68 -16.41
C VAL A 141 -21.32 6.62 -15.31
N GLU A 142 -22.54 6.20 -15.65
CA GLU A 142 -23.64 6.07 -14.71
C GLU A 142 -23.37 4.96 -13.69
N ALA A 143 -22.88 3.80 -14.14
CA ALA A 143 -22.58 2.65 -13.29
C ALA A 143 -21.53 2.96 -12.21
N TYR A 144 -20.41 3.57 -12.60
CA TYR A 144 -19.35 3.97 -11.67
C TYR A 144 -19.75 5.18 -10.81
N GLY A 145 -20.52 6.12 -11.35
CA GLY A 145 -21.09 7.25 -10.59
C GLY A 145 -22.06 6.78 -9.50
N GLU A 146 -22.93 5.82 -9.83
CA GLU A 146 -23.86 5.24 -8.85
C GLU A 146 -23.13 4.39 -7.82
N ALA A 147 -22.12 3.59 -8.25
CA ALA A 147 -21.30 2.77 -7.37
C ALA A 147 -20.61 3.63 -6.30
N SER A 148 -19.95 4.72 -6.69
CA SER A 148 -19.29 5.63 -5.74
C SER A 148 -20.27 6.21 -4.73
N LYS A 149 -21.43 6.67 -5.17
CA LYS A 149 -22.43 7.28 -4.29
C LYS A 149 -23.03 6.28 -3.31
N LYS A 150 -23.42 5.09 -3.78
CA LYS A 150 -24.09 4.08 -2.95
C LYS A 150 -23.16 3.32 -2.04
N MET A 151 -21.91 3.06 -2.50
CA MET A 151 -20.93 2.31 -1.72
C MET A 151 -20.08 3.18 -0.80
N ALA A 152 -20.15 4.52 -0.93
CA ALA A 152 -19.38 5.42 -0.05
C ALA A 152 -19.68 5.18 1.43
N LEU A 153 -20.94 5.23 1.84
CA LEU A 153 -21.32 5.09 3.25
C LEU A 153 -20.96 3.71 3.84
N PRO A 154 -21.27 2.57 3.19
CA PRO A 154 -20.81 1.25 3.64
C PRO A 154 -19.29 1.16 3.80
N ILE A 155 -18.51 1.65 2.83
CA ILE A 155 -17.04 1.56 2.86
C ILE A 155 -16.46 2.48 3.95
N ILE A 156 -16.97 3.71 4.08
CA ILE A 156 -16.55 4.64 5.14
C ILE A 156 -16.83 4.06 6.51
N SER A 157 -18.04 3.51 6.74
CA SER A 157 -18.40 2.93 8.03
C SER A 157 -17.60 1.68 8.37
N SER A 158 -17.34 0.80 7.39
CA SER A 158 -16.48 -0.37 7.57
C SER A 158 -15.06 0.04 7.92
N THR A 159 -14.46 0.97 7.17
CA THR A 159 -13.12 1.49 7.44
C THR A 159 -13.04 2.17 8.80
N ALA A 160 -14.04 2.99 9.16
CA ALA A 160 -14.11 3.65 10.47
C ALA A 160 -14.20 2.63 11.62
N THR A 161 -14.97 1.56 11.46
CA THR A 161 -15.06 0.48 12.45
C THR A 161 -13.73 -0.24 12.62
N THR A 162 -13.04 -0.54 11.53
CA THR A 162 -11.71 -1.15 11.57
C THR A 162 -10.72 -0.22 12.28
N LEU A 163 -10.70 1.06 11.95
CA LEU A 163 -9.82 2.04 12.59
C LEU A 163 -10.14 2.22 14.07
N ALA A 164 -11.43 2.21 14.45
CA ALA A 164 -11.86 2.33 15.84
C ALA A 164 -11.30 1.21 16.73
N ALA A 165 -11.11 0.00 16.19
CA ALA A 165 -10.51 -1.11 16.91
C ALA A 165 -9.05 -0.85 17.31
N PHE A 166 -8.33 -0.03 16.55
CA PHE A 166 -6.93 0.32 16.81
C PHE A 166 -6.76 1.62 17.60
N LEU A 167 -7.78 2.48 17.71
CA LEU A 167 -7.71 3.76 18.44
C LEU A 167 -7.23 3.63 19.89
N PRO A 168 -7.64 2.61 20.69
CA PRO A 168 -7.16 2.47 22.05
C PRO A 168 -5.64 2.43 22.20
N LEU A 169 -4.92 1.96 21.16
CA LEU A 169 -3.46 1.90 21.19
C LEU A 169 -2.79 3.30 21.20
N ILE A 170 -3.49 4.34 20.71
CA ILE A 170 -2.98 5.72 20.73
C ILE A 170 -2.92 6.26 22.16
N PHE A 171 -3.85 5.83 22.99
CA PHE A 171 -3.99 6.32 24.36
C PHE A 171 -3.25 5.44 25.39
N TRP A 172 -2.48 4.46 24.94
CA TRP A 172 -1.75 3.57 25.81
C TRP A 172 -0.65 4.35 26.54
N PRO A 173 -0.60 4.32 27.89
CA PRO A 173 0.38 5.09 28.67
C PRO A 173 1.76 4.42 28.68
N GLY A 174 2.78 5.24 28.94
CA GLY A 174 4.16 4.78 29.17
C GLY A 174 4.96 4.55 27.89
N LEU A 175 6.16 4.03 28.07
CA LEU A 175 7.13 3.83 26.97
C LEU A 175 6.59 2.90 25.86
N ALA A 176 5.85 1.87 26.25
CA ALA A 176 5.21 0.97 25.29
C ALA A 176 4.20 1.70 24.38
N GLY A 177 3.42 2.63 24.94
CA GLY A 177 2.47 3.45 24.20
C GLY A 177 3.14 4.36 23.19
N GLU A 178 4.31 4.94 23.54
CA GLU A 178 5.08 5.75 22.60
C GLU A 178 5.51 4.98 21.34
N PHE A 179 5.77 3.69 21.45
CA PHE A 179 6.05 2.82 20.29
C PHE A 179 4.75 2.36 19.59
N MET A 180 3.74 1.98 20.36
CA MET A 180 2.51 1.40 19.79
C MET A 180 1.67 2.42 19.04
N LYS A 181 1.74 3.72 19.32
CA LYS A 181 1.00 4.76 18.61
C LYS A 181 1.31 4.84 17.09
N TYR A 182 2.49 4.41 16.67
CA TYR A 182 2.85 4.39 15.25
C TYR A 182 1.98 3.44 14.42
N LEU A 183 1.50 2.35 15.02
CA LEU A 183 0.66 1.36 14.35
C LEU A 183 -0.69 1.94 13.92
N PRO A 184 -1.55 2.47 14.83
CA PRO A 184 -2.83 3.02 14.43
C PRO A 184 -2.69 4.26 13.53
N ILE A 185 -1.69 5.11 13.74
CA ILE A 185 -1.45 6.27 12.87
C ILE A 185 -1.15 5.81 11.45
N THR A 186 -0.28 4.82 11.28
CA THR A 186 0.03 4.24 9.96
C THR A 186 -1.22 3.65 9.31
N LEU A 187 -2.02 2.88 10.05
CA LEU A 187 -3.27 2.33 9.55
C LEU A 187 -4.26 3.42 9.14
N ILE A 188 -4.41 4.49 9.93
CA ILE A 188 -5.27 5.63 9.58
C ILE A 188 -4.81 6.24 8.25
N CYS A 189 -3.53 6.54 8.07
CA CYS A 189 -3.01 7.12 6.84
C CYS A 189 -3.27 6.21 5.64
N VAL A 190 -2.94 4.92 5.76
CA VAL A 190 -3.03 3.97 4.65
C VAL A 190 -4.48 3.64 4.29
N LEU A 191 -5.34 3.36 5.28
CA LEU A 191 -6.75 3.04 5.02
C LEU A 191 -7.54 4.26 4.56
N THR A 192 -7.23 5.47 5.05
CA THR A 192 -7.82 6.70 4.51
C THR A 192 -7.41 6.91 3.06
N SER A 193 -6.14 6.69 2.72
CA SER A 193 -5.66 6.74 1.33
C SER A 193 -6.36 5.70 0.46
N SER A 194 -6.58 4.49 0.96
CA SER A 194 -7.35 3.44 0.26
C SER A 194 -8.79 3.85 0.00
N LEU A 195 -9.42 4.50 0.97
CA LEU A 195 -10.78 5.02 0.83
C LEU A 195 -10.86 6.06 -0.31
N PHE A 196 -9.89 7.00 -0.38
CA PHE A 196 -9.81 7.96 -1.49
C PHE A 196 -9.58 7.26 -2.83
N MET A 197 -8.69 6.27 -2.89
CA MET A 197 -8.47 5.50 -4.09
C MET A 197 -9.73 4.78 -4.55
N ALA A 198 -10.44 4.09 -3.64
CA ALA A 198 -11.65 3.35 -3.96
C ALA A 198 -12.81 4.24 -4.43
N LEU A 199 -13.02 5.39 -3.81
CA LEU A 199 -14.18 6.25 -4.08
C LEU A 199 -13.96 7.32 -5.16
N LEU A 200 -12.72 7.72 -5.42
CA LEU A 200 -12.37 8.75 -6.40
C LEU A 200 -11.61 8.18 -7.59
N PHE A 201 -10.46 7.52 -7.37
CA PHE A 201 -9.61 7.06 -8.46
C PHE A 201 -10.17 5.87 -9.21
N VAL A 202 -10.68 4.86 -8.50
CA VAL A 202 -11.24 3.66 -9.14
C VAL A 202 -12.42 4.00 -10.06
N PRO A 203 -13.40 4.83 -9.68
CA PRO A 203 -14.46 5.24 -10.59
C PRO A 203 -13.98 6.05 -11.78
N VAL A 204 -13.05 6.97 -11.58
CA VAL A 204 -12.48 7.78 -12.67
C VAL A 204 -11.70 6.91 -13.66
N LEU A 205 -10.81 6.05 -13.14
CA LEU A 205 -10.06 5.11 -13.99
C LEU A 205 -10.99 4.09 -14.67
N GLY A 206 -12.03 3.63 -13.99
CA GLY A 206 -13.03 2.72 -14.53
C GLY A 206 -13.77 3.36 -15.71
N THR A 207 -14.21 4.59 -15.57
CA THR A 207 -14.84 5.32 -16.68
C THR A 207 -13.88 5.56 -17.83
N CYS A 208 -12.64 5.97 -17.58
CA CYS A 208 -11.64 6.19 -18.63
C CYS A 208 -11.28 4.91 -19.39
N LEU A 209 -10.95 3.83 -18.68
CA LEU A 209 -10.46 2.59 -19.29
C LEU A 209 -11.56 1.83 -20.05
N LEU A 210 -12.78 1.80 -19.50
CA LEU A 210 -13.88 1.11 -20.14
C LEU A 210 -14.47 1.91 -21.30
N TYR A 211 -14.55 3.24 -21.17
CA TYR A 211 -15.02 4.10 -22.25
C TYR A 211 -14.13 4.04 -23.51
N THR A 212 -12.80 4.04 -23.33
CA THR A 212 -11.86 3.90 -24.44
C THR A 212 -11.91 2.53 -25.11
N SER A 213 -12.21 1.48 -24.34
CA SER A 213 -12.34 0.12 -24.87
C SER A 213 -13.63 -0.05 -25.69
N ASP A 214 -14.75 0.48 -25.22
CA ASP A 214 -16.02 0.40 -25.96
C ASP A 214 -15.94 1.21 -27.27
N ALA A 215 -15.29 2.38 -27.27
CA ALA A 215 -15.05 3.17 -28.49
C ALA A 215 -14.10 2.44 -29.49
N ALA A 216 -13.15 1.65 -28.99
CA ALA A 216 -12.26 0.86 -29.86
C ALA A 216 -12.98 -0.36 -30.46
N ASP A 217 -13.87 -1.00 -29.69
CA ASP A 217 -14.67 -2.13 -30.16
C ASP A 217 -15.73 -1.68 -31.18
N GLU A 218 -16.34 -0.50 -31.02
CA GLU A 218 -17.22 0.10 -32.01
C GLU A 218 -16.47 0.48 -33.31
N GLY A 219 -15.24 0.96 -33.19
CA GLY A 219 -14.39 1.32 -34.34
C GLY A 219 -13.93 0.11 -35.17
N LEU A 220 -13.85 -1.10 -34.58
CA LEU A 220 -13.52 -2.35 -35.27
C LEU A 220 -14.77 -3.08 -35.79
N GLY A 221 -15.96 -2.70 -35.35
CA GLY A 221 -17.23 -3.34 -35.70
C GLY A 221 -17.89 -2.79 -36.97
N VAL A 222 -17.36 -1.75 -37.62
CA VAL A 222 -17.90 -1.20 -38.87
C VAL A 222 -17.12 -1.74 -40.05
N ASP A 223 -17.63 -2.74 -40.66
CA ASP A 223 -17.68 -3.03 -42.11
C ASP A 223 -17.44 -4.51 -42.51
N LEU A 224 -18.32 -5.38 -42.06
CA LEU A 224 -18.50 -6.68 -42.74
C LEU A 224 -19.98 -6.95 -43.13
N GLY A 225 -20.81 -5.95 -43.15
CA GLY A 225 -22.25 -6.04 -43.45
C GLY A 225 -22.72 -5.37 -44.76
N GLY A 226 -21.83 -5.03 -45.67
CA GLY A 226 -22.19 -4.39 -46.92
C GLY A 226 -22.04 -5.29 -48.16
N ARG A 227 -22.89 -6.32 -48.34
CA ARG A 227 -23.28 -6.84 -49.64
C ARG A 227 -24.31 -7.97 -49.50
N ARG A 228 -25.59 -7.63 -49.59
CA ARG A 228 -26.57 -8.22 -50.53
C ARG A 228 -27.83 -7.40 -50.52
#